data_92550867fd7f1962b2b09336d5e12d45
#
_entry.id   92550867fd7f1962b2b09336d5e12d45
#
_cell.length_a   1.000
_cell.length_b   1.000
_cell.length_c   1.000
_cell.angle_alpha   90.00
_cell.angle_beta   90.00
_cell.angle_gamma   90.00
#
_symmetry.space_group_name_H-M   'P 1'
#
loop_
_entity.id
_entity.type
_entity.pdbx_description
1 polymer ?
#
loop_
_entity_poly.entity_id
_entity_poly.type
_entity_poly.pdbx_seq_one_letter_code
_entity_poly.pdbx_strand_id
1 'polypeptide(L)'
;MSKEKDLTFKESHAKLYSDMIKYEEESNMEHVKMDEAIRQTVKEQGNFVKTDIKKKAMQATLKQVGVNHYKDFKIQPIEYIVVNDLTFCEGNAVKYITRHRRKGEGAKDIQKAIHYLEMILETEYGRE
;
A
#
# COMPACT_ATOMS: atom_id res chain seq x y z
N MET A 1 42.85 -47.50 -28.31
CA MET A 1 42.58 -46.16 -28.92
C MET A 1 41.14 -45.66 -28.78
N SER A 2 40.19 -46.51 -28.48
CA SER A 2 38.76 -46.11 -28.39
C SER A 2 38.34 -45.52 -27.02
N LYS A 3 38.96 -45.90 -25.92
CA LYS A 3 38.59 -45.46 -24.56
C LYS A 3 39.06 -44.03 -24.20
N GLU A 4 40.17 -43.58 -24.76
CA GLU A 4 40.71 -42.22 -24.49
C GLU A 4 39.88 -41.10 -25.16
N LYS A 5 39.34 -41.36 -26.35
CA LYS A 5 38.46 -40.42 -27.05
C LYS A 5 37.08 -40.29 -26.41
N ASP A 6 36.60 -41.36 -25.78
CA ASP A 6 35.30 -41.37 -25.07
C ASP A 6 35.36 -40.60 -23.74
N LEU A 7 36.53 -40.62 -23.08
CA LEU A 7 36.75 -39.92 -21.82
C LEU A 7 36.78 -38.39 -22.04
N THR A 8 37.51 -37.93 -23.06
CA THR A 8 37.62 -36.53 -23.44
C THR A 8 36.28 -35.93 -23.91
N PHE A 9 35.45 -36.73 -24.58
CA PHE A 9 34.12 -36.30 -25.01
C PHE A 9 33.18 -36.12 -23.81
N LYS A 10 33.19 -37.04 -22.81
CA LYS A 10 32.41 -36.93 -21.58
C LYS A 10 32.84 -35.76 -20.72
N GLU A 11 34.13 -35.51 -20.59
CA GLU A 11 34.67 -34.36 -19.85
C GLU A 11 34.31 -33.03 -20.52
N SER A 12 34.37 -32.92 -21.82
CA SER A 12 33.93 -31.74 -22.57
C SER A 12 32.44 -31.47 -22.43
N HIS A 13 31.60 -32.52 -22.45
CA HIS A 13 30.17 -32.38 -22.25
C HIS A 13 29.82 -31.97 -20.82
N ALA A 14 30.49 -32.53 -19.80
CA ALA A 14 30.30 -32.17 -18.42
C ALA A 14 30.66 -30.70 -18.13
N LYS A 15 31.76 -30.22 -18.77
CA LYS A 15 32.17 -28.82 -18.66
C LYS A 15 31.16 -27.88 -19.34
N LEU A 16 30.68 -28.21 -20.54
CA LEU A 16 29.66 -27.44 -21.25
C LEU A 16 28.36 -27.33 -20.43
N TYR A 17 27.94 -28.41 -19.80
CA TYR A 17 26.76 -28.44 -18.94
C TYR A 17 26.93 -27.57 -17.68
N SER A 18 28.11 -27.65 -17.07
CA SER A 18 28.45 -26.81 -15.91
C SER A 18 28.48 -25.31 -16.27
N ASP A 19 29.04 -24.97 -17.43
CA ASP A 19 29.09 -23.57 -17.89
C ASP A 19 27.69 -23.04 -18.25
N MET A 20 26.82 -23.89 -18.84
CA MET A 20 25.41 -23.53 -19.08
C MET A 20 24.64 -23.26 -17.79
N ILE A 21 24.74 -24.14 -16.78
CA ILE A 21 24.07 -23.96 -15.51
C ILE A 21 24.53 -22.67 -14.85
N LYS A 22 25.82 -22.41 -14.84
CA LYS A 22 26.38 -21.18 -14.24
C LYS A 22 25.88 -19.93 -14.98
N TYR A 23 25.78 -19.96 -16.30
CA TYR A 23 25.21 -18.85 -17.08
C TYR A 23 23.74 -18.61 -16.78
N GLU A 24 22.93 -19.68 -16.63
CA GLU A 24 21.52 -19.57 -16.26
C GLU A 24 21.35 -19.00 -14.84
N GLU A 25 22.20 -19.42 -13.88
CA GLU A 25 22.18 -18.90 -12.52
C GLU A 25 22.57 -17.41 -12.46
N GLU A 26 23.62 -17.01 -13.18
CA GLU A 26 24.06 -15.61 -13.27
C GLU A 26 23.01 -14.73 -13.94
N SER A 27 22.41 -15.19 -15.05
CA SER A 27 21.33 -14.49 -15.77
C SER A 27 20.07 -14.34 -14.90
N ASN A 28 19.72 -15.37 -14.16
CA ASN A 28 18.57 -15.33 -13.26
C ASN A 28 18.79 -14.36 -12.09
N MET A 29 20.02 -14.30 -11.57
CA MET A 29 20.39 -13.39 -10.49
C MET A 29 20.39 -11.92 -10.94
N GLU A 30 20.79 -11.63 -12.18
CA GLU A 30 20.69 -10.28 -12.76
C GLU A 30 19.23 -9.85 -12.96
N HIS A 31 18.36 -10.75 -13.42
CA HIS A 31 16.92 -10.48 -13.55
C HIS A 31 16.26 -10.19 -12.19
N VAL A 32 16.58 -10.97 -11.17
CA VAL A 32 16.07 -10.74 -9.81
C VAL A 32 16.52 -9.39 -9.27
N LYS A 33 17.78 -9.01 -9.44
CA LYS A 33 18.30 -7.70 -9.01
C LYS A 33 17.62 -6.54 -9.74
N MET A 34 17.36 -6.69 -11.04
CA MET A 34 16.66 -5.68 -11.83
C MET A 34 15.21 -5.53 -11.39
N ASP A 35 14.51 -6.63 -11.11
CA ASP A 35 13.15 -6.60 -10.59
C ASP A 35 13.07 -5.93 -9.22
N GLU A 36 14.03 -6.17 -8.33
CA GLU A 36 14.11 -5.51 -7.04
C GLU A 36 14.35 -4.01 -7.17
N ALA A 37 15.25 -3.59 -8.06
CA ALA A 37 15.51 -2.18 -8.32
C ALA A 37 14.26 -1.46 -8.89
N ILE A 38 13.53 -2.09 -9.81
CA ILE A 38 12.26 -1.58 -10.35
C ILE A 38 11.22 -1.45 -9.24
N ARG A 39 11.05 -2.48 -8.41
CA ARG A 39 10.11 -2.45 -7.28
C ARG A 39 10.44 -1.34 -6.30
N GLN A 40 11.72 -1.14 -5.99
CA GLN A 40 12.18 -0.08 -5.09
C GLN A 40 11.88 1.31 -5.69
N THR A 41 12.17 1.52 -6.96
CA THR A 41 11.91 2.79 -7.67
C THR A 41 10.41 3.10 -7.69
N VAL A 42 9.56 2.11 -8.01
CA VAL A 42 8.10 2.28 -8.00
C VAL A 42 7.59 2.61 -6.61
N LYS A 43 8.13 1.97 -5.57
CA LYS A 43 7.77 2.24 -4.17
C LYS A 43 8.17 3.65 -3.74
N GLU A 44 9.36 4.11 -4.10
CA GLU A 44 9.86 5.46 -3.79
C GLU A 44 9.06 6.54 -4.51
N GLN A 45 8.80 6.39 -5.81
CA GLN A 45 7.98 7.32 -6.59
C GLN A 45 6.53 7.33 -6.11
N GLY A 46 5.95 6.16 -5.81
CA GLY A 46 4.61 6.06 -5.25
C GLY A 46 4.48 6.76 -3.90
N ASN A 47 5.48 6.64 -3.03
CA ASN A 47 5.51 7.34 -1.74
C ASN A 47 5.68 8.85 -1.91
N PHE A 48 6.48 9.32 -2.87
CA PHE A 48 6.64 10.75 -3.16
C PHE A 48 5.33 11.39 -3.61
N VAL A 49 4.63 10.77 -4.57
CA VAL A 49 3.32 11.25 -5.04
C VAL A 49 2.29 11.27 -3.91
N LYS A 50 2.24 10.20 -3.10
CA LYS A 50 1.33 10.13 -1.94
C LYS A 50 1.61 11.24 -0.91
N THR A 51 2.89 11.54 -0.62
CA THR A 51 3.26 12.59 0.34
C THR A 51 2.87 13.97 -0.15
N ASP A 52 3.00 14.27 -1.44
CA ASP A 52 2.62 15.55 -2.01
C ASP A 52 1.10 15.76 -2.04
N ILE A 53 0.35 14.71 -2.37
CA ILE A 53 -1.12 14.74 -2.29
C ILE A 53 -1.56 14.96 -0.85
N LYS A 54 -0.94 14.25 0.12
CA LYS A 54 -1.23 14.42 1.55
C LYS A 54 -0.93 15.84 2.03
N LYS A 55 0.21 16.44 1.64
CA LYS A 55 0.56 17.83 1.97
C LYS A 55 -0.44 18.83 1.39
N LYS A 56 -0.86 18.65 0.13
CA LYS A 56 -1.87 19.51 -0.51
C LYS A 56 -3.24 19.40 0.15
N ALA A 57 -3.67 18.18 0.47
CA ALA A 57 -4.92 17.94 1.20
C ALA A 57 -4.89 18.62 2.59
N MET A 58 -3.76 18.55 3.28
CA MET A 58 -3.55 19.19 4.57
C MET A 58 -3.64 20.72 4.50
N GLN A 59 -3.10 21.33 3.45
CA GLN A 59 -3.25 22.79 3.22
C GLN A 59 -4.70 23.19 2.91
N ALA A 60 -5.43 22.37 2.17
CA ALA A 60 -6.84 22.60 1.87
C ALA A 60 -7.74 22.55 3.12
N THR A 61 -7.40 21.73 4.12
CA THR A 61 -8.13 21.65 5.38
C THR A 61 -8.05 22.94 6.22
N LEU A 62 -7.01 23.76 6.02
CA LEU A 62 -6.88 25.08 6.67
C LEU A 62 -7.88 26.10 6.13
N LYS A 63 -8.41 25.90 4.92
CA LYS A 63 -9.42 26.73 4.26
C LYS A 63 -10.80 26.07 4.42
N GLN A 64 -11.34 26.03 5.60
CA GLN A 64 -12.65 25.43 5.82
C GLN A 64 -13.77 26.29 5.22
N VAL A 65 -14.56 25.69 4.31
CA VAL A 65 -15.76 26.30 3.73
C VAL A 65 -16.97 25.83 4.54
N GLY A 66 -17.70 26.75 5.14
CA GLY A 66 -18.91 26.44 5.93
C GLY A 66 -18.71 26.46 7.46
N VAL A 67 -19.51 25.69 8.19
CA VAL A 67 -19.58 25.75 9.65
C VAL A 67 -18.34 25.16 10.32
N ASN A 68 -17.81 25.86 11.32
CA ASN A 68 -16.51 25.62 11.96
C ASN A 68 -16.44 24.39 12.91
N HIS A 69 -17.13 23.29 12.60
CA HIS A 69 -17.23 22.13 13.51
C HIS A 69 -15.90 21.41 13.78
N TYR A 70 -14.89 21.65 12.96
CA TYR A 70 -13.62 20.93 13.03
C TYR A 70 -12.42 21.77 13.44
N LYS A 71 -12.58 23.10 13.53
CA LYS A 71 -11.46 24.04 13.85
C LYS A 71 -10.84 23.82 15.22
N ASP A 72 -11.64 23.36 16.19
CA ASP A 72 -11.18 23.21 17.57
C ASP A 72 -10.58 21.82 17.87
N PHE A 73 -10.41 20.98 16.86
CA PHE A 73 -9.71 19.72 17.03
C PHE A 73 -8.20 19.92 16.91
N LYS A 74 -7.43 19.31 17.79
CA LYS A 74 -5.96 19.28 17.69
C LYS A 74 -5.48 18.64 16.37
N ILE A 75 -6.20 17.60 15.94
CA ILE A 75 -6.02 16.93 14.65
C ILE A 75 -7.42 16.84 14.03
N GLN A 76 -7.60 17.37 12.84
CA GLN A 76 -8.89 17.29 12.15
C GLN A 76 -9.14 15.86 11.65
N PRO A 77 -10.41 15.36 11.69
CA PRO A 77 -10.72 14.01 11.19
C PRO A 77 -10.22 13.76 9.77
N ILE A 78 -10.33 14.75 8.89
CA ILE A 78 -9.86 14.62 7.50
C ILE A 78 -8.35 14.42 7.41
N GLU A 79 -7.59 15.06 8.27
CA GLU A 79 -6.15 14.90 8.34
C GLU A 79 -5.78 13.46 8.73
N TYR A 80 -6.40 12.94 9.77
CA TYR A 80 -6.22 11.56 10.22
C TYR A 80 -6.60 10.55 9.13
N ILE A 81 -7.74 10.75 8.46
CA ILE A 81 -8.25 9.89 7.40
C ILE A 81 -7.27 9.83 6.22
N VAL A 82 -6.80 10.98 5.76
CA VAL A 82 -5.90 11.08 4.59
C VAL A 82 -4.50 10.52 4.91
N VAL A 83 -3.96 10.83 6.08
CA VAL A 83 -2.61 10.36 6.47
C VAL A 83 -2.56 8.83 6.61
N ASN A 84 -3.64 8.23 7.11
CA ASN A 84 -3.72 6.78 7.31
C ASN A 84 -4.32 6.01 6.13
N ASP A 85 -4.60 6.67 4.99
CA ASP A 85 -5.20 6.07 3.80
C ASP A 85 -6.51 5.31 4.09
N LEU A 86 -7.35 5.85 5.00
CA LEU A 86 -8.61 5.20 5.36
C LEU A 86 -9.59 5.19 4.18
N THR A 87 -10.34 4.11 4.06
CA THR A 87 -11.40 3.96 3.07
C THR A 87 -12.55 4.94 3.31
N PHE A 88 -13.47 5.04 2.36
CA PHE A 88 -14.65 5.90 2.49
C PHE A 88 -15.47 5.58 3.74
N CYS A 89 -15.73 4.31 4.00
CA CYS A 89 -16.53 3.88 5.15
C CYS A 89 -15.81 4.13 6.48
N GLU A 90 -14.54 3.75 6.59
CA GLU A 90 -13.70 4.02 7.77
C GLU A 90 -13.61 5.51 8.06
N GLY A 91 -13.34 6.32 7.04
CA GLY A 91 -13.25 7.78 7.19
C GLY A 91 -14.56 8.41 7.64
N ASN A 92 -15.70 7.96 7.15
CA ASN A 92 -17.00 8.43 7.62
C ASN A 92 -17.28 8.00 9.06
N ALA A 93 -16.96 6.77 9.45
CA ALA A 93 -17.08 6.32 10.84
C ALA A 93 -16.26 7.22 11.78
N VAL A 94 -14.98 7.45 11.48
CA VAL A 94 -14.09 8.35 12.24
C VAL A 94 -14.66 9.76 12.32
N LYS A 95 -15.11 10.32 11.21
CA LYS A 95 -15.71 11.66 11.14
C LYS A 95 -16.94 11.79 12.07
N TYR A 96 -17.85 10.84 12.03
CA TYR A 96 -19.06 10.88 12.83
C TYR A 96 -18.79 10.67 14.32
N ILE A 97 -17.93 9.72 14.69
CA ILE A 97 -17.50 9.51 16.07
C ILE A 97 -16.82 10.77 16.63
N THR A 98 -15.96 11.42 15.85
CA THR A 98 -15.20 12.57 16.33
C THR A 98 -16.10 13.79 16.62
N ARG A 99 -17.13 14.03 15.80
CA ARG A 99 -17.94 15.26 15.90
C ARG A 99 -19.23 15.13 16.75
N HIS A 100 -19.64 13.90 17.14
CA HIS A 100 -20.96 13.67 17.76
C HIS A 100 -21.26 14.54 18.98
N ARG A 101 -20.23 14.90 19.77
CA ARG A 101 -20.40 15.75 20.96
C ARG A 101 -20.51 17.25 20.67
N ARG A 102 -20.18 17.67 19.44
CA ARG A 102 -20.06 19.09 19.06
C ARG A 102 -21.18 19.58 18.17
N LYS A 103 -21.95 18.67 17.59
CA LYS A 103 -23.04 18.99 16.69
C LYS A 103 -24.35 18.49 17.28
N GLY A 104 -25.15 19.30 17.87
CA GLY A 104 -26.44 19.05 18.58
C GLY A 104 -27.27 17.76 18.32
N GLU A 105 -26.92 16.94 17.33
CA GLU A 105 -27.55 15.66 17.00
C GLU A 105 -26.61 14.47 17.25
N GLY A 106 -25.97 14.42 18.41
CA GLY A 106 -24.94 13.44 18.75
C GLY A 106 -25.35 11.98 18.56
N ALA A 107 -26.58 11.62 18.97
CA ALA A 107 -27.10 10.25 18.80
C ALA A 107 -27.20 9.83 17.33
N LYS A 108 -27.64 10.74 16.44
CA LYS A 108 -27.72 10.48 15.00
C LYS A 108 -26.33 10.30 14.39
N ASP A 109 -25.33 11.05 14.85
CA ASP A 109 -23.96 10.89 14.36
C ASP A 109 -23.39 9.53 14.81
N ILE A 110 -23.67 9.06 16.01
CA ILE A 110 -23.30 7.70 16.46
C ILE A 110 -24.00 6.63 15.61
N GLN A 111 -25.29 6.76 15.35
CA GLN A 111 -26.02 5.82 14.46
C GLN A 111 -25.41 5.75 13.06
N LYS A 112 -24.99 6.90 12.49
CA LYS A 112 -24.30 6.93 11.20
C LYS A 112 -22.93 6.24 11.25
N ALA A 113 -22.19 6.43 12.33
CA ALA A 113 -20.92 5.74 12.51
C ALA A 113 -21.11 4.22 12.56
N ILE A 114 -22.10 3.74 13.32
CA ILE A 114 -22.48 2.32 13.38
C ILE A 114 -22.82 1.79 11.99
N HIS A 115 -23.65 2.50 11.24
CA HIS A 115 -24.03 2.11 9.89
C HIS A 115 -22.81 1.94 8.93
N TYR A 116 -21.85 2.86 8.98
CA TYR A 116 -20.62 2.71 8.18
C TYR A 116 -19.75 1.54 8.65
N LEU A 117 -19.69 1.25 9.94
CA LEU A 117 -19.00 0.07 10.47
C LEU A 117 -19.71 -1.24 10.06
N GLU A 118 -21.04 -1.26 10.04
CA GLU A 118 -21.83 -2.39 9.52
C GLU A 118 -21.55 -2.63 8.04
N MET A 119 -21.46 -1.57 7.23
CA MET A 119 -21.08 -1.68 5.82
C MET A 119 -19.69 -2.32 5.64
N ILE A 120 -18.72 -1.96 6.47
CA ILE A 120 -17.39 -2.60 6.45
C ILE A 120 -17.49 -4.08 6.78
N LEU A 121 -18.22 -4.44 7.83
CA LEU A 121 -18.43 -5.84 8.21
C LEU A 121 -19.07 -6.66 7.08
N GLU A 122 -20.03 -6.10 6.36
CA GLU A 122 -20.70 -6.78 5.26
C GLU A 122 -19.82 -6.89 4.01
N THR A 123 -19.10 -5.83 3.65
CA THR A 123 -18.35 -5.78 2.39
C THR A 123 -16.96 -6.41 2.46
N GLU A 124 -16.30 -6.34 3.60
CA GLU A 124 -14.91 -6.80 3.76
C GLU A 124 -14.81 -8.14 4.51
N TYR A 125 -15.71 -8.42 5.43
CA TYR A 125 -15.62 -9.60 6.30
C TYR A 125 -16.76 -10.61 6.09
N GLY A 126 -17.75 -10.28 5.26
CA GLY A 126 -18.91 -11.15 5.04
C GLY A 126 -19.65 -11.39 6.35
N ARG A 127 -20.65 -10.59 6.66
CA ARG A 127 -21.47 -10.79 7.87
C ARG A 127 -22.17 -12.15 7.78
N GLU A 128 -21.74 -13.13 8.58
CA GLU A 128 -22.49 -14.35 8.81
C GLU A 128 -23.78 -14.07 9.61
#